data_487c6b6a14e395cee21c41d0e8638b5f
#
_entry.id   487c6b6a14e395cee21c41d0e8638b5f
#
_cell.length_a   1.000
_cell.length_b   1.000
_cell.length_c   1.000
_cell.angle_alpha   90.00
_cell.angle_beta   90.00
_cell.angle_gamma   90.00
#
_symmetry.space_group_name_H-M   'P 1'
#
loop_
_entity.id
_entity.type
_entity.pdbx_description
1 polymer ?
#
loop_
_entity_poly.entity_id
_entity_poly.type
_entity_poly.pdbx_seq_one_letter_code
_entity_poly.pdbx_strand_id
1 'polypeptide(L)'
;MSKGVLYGVGTGPGDPELLTIKAVRTIESCPVIAAPQTADGAMVALDIVRGAVDLTGKTVIPVRFSMTRDVERRAAEHASLVRELVAHLDAVRDVALLNLGDPSIYATFQRIAPDVRARGFEARAIPGVPSFCAVAAALERDLTPEMSSPLHIVPGGYDDVRRAIGWPGTKVVMKARRSLADTKRILREEGAFDGAKLVEDCGLPGERVYCSLDDVPDRGSYFSTMVVR
;
A
#
# COMPACT_ATOMS: atom_id res chain seq x y z
N MET A 1 4.81 13.13 -31.47
CA MET A 1 5.13 11.68 -31.38
C MET A 1 4.36 11.11 -30.22
N SER A 2 3.74 9.94 -30.35
CA SER A 2 3.11 9.29 -29.20
C SER A 2 4.19 8.87 -28.20
N LYS A 3 3.92 9.01 -26.92
CA LYS A 3 4.78 8.57 -25.83
C LYS A 3 4.04 7.51 -25.03
N GLY A 4 4.76 6.65 -24.34
CA GLY A 4 4.14 5.72 -23.40
C GLY A 4 3.57 6.45 -22.16
N VAL A 5 2.68 5.79 -21.46
CA VAL A 5 1.99 6.27 -20.23
C VAL A 5 2.45 5.47 -19.04
N LEU A 6 2.72 6.14 -17.91
CA LEU A 6 2.93 5.49 -16.62
C LEU A 6 1.59 5.32 -15.91
N TYR A 7 1.20 4.09 -15.63
CA TYR A 7 0.03 3.77 -14.83
C TYR A 7 0.45 3.36 -13.41
N GLY A 8 0.02 4.10 -12.40
CA GLY A 8 0.10 3.65 -11.01
C GLY A 8 -1.09 2.77 -10.72
N VAL A 9 -0.90 1.46 -10.66
CA VAL A 9 -2.00 0.51 -10.58
C VAL A 9 -2.15 -0.03 -9.17
N GLY A 10 -3.33 0.15 -8.56
CA GLY A 10 -3.69 -0.49 -7.30
C GLY A 10 -3.94 -1.98 -7.50
N THR A 11 -3.24 -2.82 -6.73
CA THR A 11 -3.36 -4.28 -6.82
C THR A 11 -4.28 -4.89 -5.76
N GLY A 12 -4.98 -4.04 -4.99
CA GLY A 12 -5.71 -4.53 -3.83
C GLY A 12 -4.81 -4.92 -2.67
N PRO A 13 -5.39 -5.40 -1.56
CA PRO A 13 -4.67 -5.66 -0.30
C PRO A 13 -3.91 -6.99 -0.25
N GLY A 14 -4.32 -8.00 -1.06
CA GLY A 14 -3.74 -9.34 -0.97
C GLY A 14 -4.44 -10.36 -1.86
N ASP A 15 -5.76 -10.42 -1.82
CA ASP A 15 -6.57 -11.32 -2.62
C ASP A 15 -6.59 -10.86 -4.09
N PRO A 16 -6.18 -11.72 -5.07
CA PRO A 16 -6.27 -11.41 -6.50
C PRO A 16 -7.70 -11.07 -6.99
N GLU A 17 -8.75 -11.59 -6.37
CA GLU A 17 -10.14 -11.28 -6.71
C GLU A 17 -10.53 -9.83 -6.37
N LEU A 18 -9.73 -9.15 -5.54
CA LEU A 18 -9.89 -7.72 -5.22
C LEU A 18 -9.17 -6.78 -6.19
N LEU A 19 -8.58 -7.31 -7.27
CA LEU A 19 -8.15 -6.49 -8.41
C LEU A 19 -9.38 -5.90 -9.10
N THR A 20 -9.35 -4.59 -9.35
CA THR A 20 -10.41 -3.99 -10.16
C THR A 20 -10.28 -4.44 -11.61
N ILE A 21 -11.41 -4.61 -12.32
CA ILE A 21 -11.42 -4.93 -13.76
C ILE A 21 -10.55 -3.96 -14.56
N LYS A 22 -10.52 -2.68 -14.15
CA LYS A 22 -9.68 -1.66 -14.79
C LYS A 22 -8.21 -1.90 -14.53
N ALA A 23 -7.83 -2.34 -13.33
CA ALA A 23 -6.46 -2.70 -13.00
C ALA A 23 -5.99 -3.89 -13.86
N VAL A 24 -6.78 -4.96 -13.93
CA VAL A 24 -6.51 -6.14 -14.78
C VAL A 24 -6.26 -5.72 -16.22
N ARG A 25 -7.20 -5.02 -16.85
CA ARG A 25 -7.08 -4.57 -18.25
C ARG A 25 -5.88 -3.66 -18.50
N THR A 26 -5.56 -2.79 -17.53
CA THR A 26 -4.38 -1.92 -17.64
C THR A 26 -3.09 -2.72 -17.58
N ILE A 27 -3.00 -3.69 -16.66
CA ILE A 27 -1.83 -4.56 -16.53
C ILE A 27 -1.66 -5.42 -17.79
N GLU A 28 -2.75 -5.99 -18.32
CA GLU A 28 -2.75 -6.77 -19.56
C GLU A 28 -2.23 -5.96 -20.74
N SER A 29 -2.62 -4.70 -20.86
CA SER A 29 -2.20 -3.83 -21.98
C SER A 29 -0.76 -3.32 -21.87
N CYS A 30 -0.18 -3.24 -20.66
CA CYS A 30 1.17 -2.73 -20.45
C CYS A 30 2.23 -3.81 -20.74
N PRO A 31 3.21 -3.57 -21.64
CA PRO A 31 4.31 -4.50 -21.88
C PRO A 31 5.35 -4.52 -20.75
N VAL A 32 5.32 -3.51 -19.88
CA VAL A 32 6.30 -3.35 -18.78
C VAL A 32 5.57 -3.24 -17.45
N ILE A 33 5.99 -4.06 -16.48
CA ILE A 33 5.48 -4.07 -15.12
C ILE A 33 6.60 -3.66 -14.17
N ALA A 34 6.41 -2.57 -13.44
CA ALA A 34 7.31 -2.15 -12.37
C ALA A 34 6.70 -2.54 -11.03
N ALA A 35 7.37 -3.39 -10.26
CA ALA A 35 6.82 -3.96 -9.02
C ALA A 35 7.72 -3.67 -7.81
N PRO A 36 7.17 -3.13 -6.70
CA PRO A 36 7.90 -2.95 -5.47
C PRO A 36 8.50 -4.28 -4.98
N GLN A 37 9.79 -4.25 -4.64
CA GLN A 37 10.52 -5.39 -4.13
C GLN A 37 11.02 -5.10 -2.71
N THR A 38 10.77 -6.02 -1.80
CA THR A 38 11.28 -5.99 -0.43
C THR A 38 12.78 -6.33 -0.36
N ALA A 39 13.41 -6.13 0.79
CA ALA A 39 14.85 -6.38 0.95
C ALA A 39 15.23 -7.86 0.80
N ASP A 40 14.31 -8.77 1.12
CA ASP A 40 14.44 -10.22 0.94
C ASP A 40 14.07 -10.72 -0.46
N GLY A 41 13.72 -9.78 -1.36
CA GLY A 41 13.45 -10.08 -2.76
C GLY A 41 11.98 -10.33 -3.11
N ALA A 42 11.06 -10.38 -2.14
CA ALA A 42 9.64 -10.61 -2.40
C ALA A 42 8.99 -9.43 -3.15
N MET A 43 8.05 -9.73 -4.04
CA MET A 43 7.28 -8.75 -4.81
C MET A 43 5.77 -8.99 -4.62
N VAL A 44 5.27 -8.73 -3.41
CA VAL A 44 3.89 -9.04 -3.01
C VAL A 44 2.85 -8.53 -4.00
N ALA A 45 2.97 -7.28 -4.46
CA ALA A 45 2.04 -6.73 -5.45
C ALA A 45 2.09 -7.47 -6.80
N LEU A 46 3.25 -7.99 -7.20
CA LEU A 46 3.40 -8.80 -8.41
C LEU A 46 2.77 -10.19 -8.23
N ASP A 47 2.93 -10.77 -7.05
CA ASP A 47 2.39 -12.11 -6.75
C ASP A 47 0.85 -12.08 -6.72
N ILE A 48 0.24 -11.01 -6.19
CA ILE A 48 -1.21 -10.76 -6.30
C ILE A 48 -1.64 -10.73 -7.77
N VAL A 49 -0.93 -9.94 -8.59
CA VAL A 49 -1.26 -9.80 -10.02
C VAL A 49 -1.14 -11.14 -10.75
N ARG A 50 -0.13 -11.97 -10.45
CA ARG A 50 0.04 -13.31 -11.04
C ARG A 50 -1.13 -14.25 -10.75
N GLY A 51 -1.87 -14.01 -9.68
CA GLY A 51 -3.08 -14.77 -9.37
C GLY A 51 -4.26 -14.51 -10.31
N ALA A 52 -4.22 -13.40 -11.08
CA ALA A 52 -5.36 -12.97 -11.93
C ALA A 52 -4.97 -12.61 -13.37
N VAL A 53 -3.68 -12.37 -13.67
CA VAL A 53 -3.20 -11.90 -14.97
C VAL A 53 -2.01 -12.72 -15.45
N ASP A 54 -2.05 -13.17 -16.69
CA ASP A 54 -0.88 -13.77 -17.34
C ASP A 54 0.16 -12.70 -17.67
N LEU A 55 1.36 -12.84 -17.11
CA LEU A 55 2.48 -11.93 -17.31
C LEU A 55 3.51 -12.45 -18.32
N THR A 56 3.20 -13.51 -19.06
CA THR A 56 4.10 -14.09 -20.07
C THR A 56 4.48 -13.04 -21.11
N GLY A 57 5.77 -12.93 -21.40
CA GLY A 57 6.30 -11.97 -22.37
C GLY A 57 6.41 -10.51 -21.88
N LYS A 58 6.00 -10.21 -20.66
CA LYS A 58 6.15 -8.86 -20.10
C LYS A 58 7.53 -8.66 -19.46
N THR A 59 8.05 -7.44 -19.57
CA THR A 59 9.27 -7.03 -18.86
C THR A 59 8.92 -6.67 -17.43
N VAL A 60 9.53 -7.32 -16.43
CA VAL A 60 9.34 -7.00 -15.01
C VAL A 60 10.55 -6.21 -14.49
N ILE A 61 10.30 -5.01 -13.95
CA ILE A 61 11.28 -4.13 -13.32
C ILE A 61 11.11 -4.18 -11.81
N PRO A 62 12.11 -4.65 -11.04
CA PRO A 62 12.05 -4.58 -9.59
C PRO A 62 12.27 -3.15 -9.08
N VAL A 63 11.30 -2.63 -8.35
CA VAL A 63 11.36 -1.29 -7.74
C VAL A 63 11.86 -1.42 -6.31
N ARG A 64 13.09 -1.02 -6.06
CA ARG A 64 13.73 -1.09 -4.76
C ARG A 64 13.90 0.31 -4.16
N PHE A 65 13.47 0.46 -2.91
CA PHE A 65 13.77 1.62 -2.11
C PHE A 65 14.50 1.18 -0.85
N SER A 66 15.73 1.61 -0.69
CA SER A 66 16.44 1.34 0.55
C SER A 66 15.78 2.05 1.74
N MET A 67 15.70 1.36 2.87
CA MET A 67 15.21 1.92 4.14
C MET A 67 16.30 2.75 4.84
N THR A 68 17.32 3.20 4.10
CA THR A 68 18.41 4.01 4.63
C THR A 68 17.91 5.39 5.09
N ARG A 69 18.56 5.94 6.10
CA ARG A 69 18.37 7.35 6.52
C ARG A 69 19.18 8.33 5.64
N ASP A 70 20.09 7.83 4.84
CA ASP A 70 20.90 8.60 3.89
C ASP A 70 19.98 9.21 2.80
N VAL A 71 19.86 10.52 2.82
CA VAL A 71 19.00 11.30 1.92
C VAL A 71 19.54 11.28 0.50
N GLU A 72 20.86 11.37 0.32
CA GLU A 72 21.51 11.40 -1.00
C GLU A 72 21.36 10.06 -1.71
N ARG A 73 21.58 8.96 -0.99
CA ARG A 73 21.38 7.62 -1.53
C ARG A 73 19.93 7.38 -1.95
N ARG A 74 18.96 7.80 -1.12
CA ARG A 74 17.53 7.68 -1.49
C ARG A 74 17.19 8.50 -2.73
N ALA A 75 17.74 9.72 -2.85
CA ALA A 75 17.54 10.55 -4.02
C ALA A 75 18.15 9.94 -5.27
N ALA A 76 19.35 9.36 -5.18
CA ALA A 76 20.01 8.68 -6.29
C ALA A 76 19.23 7.43 -6.76
N GLU A 77 18.74 6.58 -5.85
CA GLU A 77 17.92 5.41 -6.14
C GLU A 77 16.60 5.84 -6.83
N HIS A 78 15.95 6.88 -6.31
CA HIS A 78 14.73 7.45 -6.91
C HIS A 78 14.99 7.96 -8.34
N ALA A 79 16.03 8.77 -8.52
CA ALA A 79 16.39 9.32 -9.83
C ALA A 79 16.76 8.22 -10.83
N SER A 80 17.40 7.14 -10.40
CA SER A 80 17.73 5.98 -11.22
C SER A 80 16.48 5.27 -11.71
N LEU A 81 15.53 4.99 -10.80
CA LEU A 81 14.26 4.37 -11.15
C LEU A 81 13.47 5.23 -12.14
N VAL A 82 13.37 6.54 -11.90
CA VAL A 82 12.65 7.45 -12.80
C VAL A 82 13.29 7.44 -14.19
N ARG A 83 14.64 7.42 -14.31
CA ARG A 83 15.32 7.31 -15.61
C ARG A 83 14.99 6.01 -16.33
N GLU A 84 14.95 4.89 -15.61
CA GLU A 84 14.63 3.59 -16.18
C GLU A 84 13.18 3.56 -16.71
N LEU A 85 12.22 4.03 -15.90
CA LEU A 85 10.83 4.13 -16.33
C LEU A 85 10.66 5.03 -17.56
N VAL A 86 11.30 6.21 -17.56
CA VAL A 86 11.26 7.16 -18.67
C VAL A 86 11.85 6.56 -19.96
N ALA A 87 12.91 5.75 -19.89
CA ALA A 87 13.46 5.09 -21.07
C ALA A 87 12.44 4.13 -21.74
N HIS A 88 11.59 3.47 -20.95
CA HIS A 88 10.50 2.67 -21.49
C HIS A 88 9.41 3.55 -22.12
N LEU A 89 9.03 4.65 -21.46
CA LEU A 89 8.01 5.56 -21.96
C LEU A 89 8.44 6.28 -23.26
N ASP A 90 9.72 6.64 -23.39
CA ASP A 90 10.30 7.19 -24.63
C ASP A 90 10.27 6.18 -25.78
N ALA A 91 10.44 4.89 -25.46
CA ALA A 91 10.31 3.81 -26.44
C ALA A 91 8.84 3.44 -26.76
N VAL A 92 7.88 4.33 -26.42
CA VAL A 92 6.42 4.16 -26.63
C VAL A 92 5.89 2.89 -25.96
N ARG A 93 6.47 2.50 -24.82
CA ARG A 93 6.01 1.37 -24.01
C ARG A 93 5.33 1.87 -22.75
N ASP A 94 4.07 1.51 -22.57
CA ASP A 94 3.33 1.77 -21.34
C ASP A 94 3.90 0.96 -20.18
N VAL A 95 3.91 1.57 -18.99
CA VAL A 95 4.42 0.95 -17.78
C VAL A 95 3.33 0.89 -16.72
N ALA A 96 3.04 -0.30 -16.19
CA ALA A 96 2.22 -0.48 -15.00
C ALA A 96 3.12 -0.54 -13.75
N LEU A 97 3.13 0.54 -12.97
CA LEU A 97 3.77 0.58 -11.66
C LEU A 97 2.77 0.08 -10.61
N LEU A 98 3.01 -1.12 -10.09
CA LEU A 98 2.13 -1.77 -9.13
C LEU A 98 2.23 -1.12 -7.75
N ASN A 99 1.10 -1.00 -7.07
CA ASN A 99 1.00 -0.47 -5.71
C ASN A 99 0.06 -1.37 -4.89
N LEU A 100 0.54 -1.90 -3.78
CA LEU A 100 -0.31 -2.66 -2.85
C LEU A 100 -1.42 -1.75 -2.31
N GLY A 101 -2.66 -2.22 -2.32
CA GLY A 101 -3.84 -1.42 -2.00
C GLY A 101 -4.20 -0.45 -3.12
N ASP A 102 -4.24 0.84 -2.81
CA ASP A 102 -4.59 1.93 -3.72
C ASP A 102 -3.40 2.88 -3.95
N PRO A 103 -3.15 3.36 -5.19
CA PRO A 103 -2.02 4.23 -5.50
C PRO A 103 -2.12 5.63 -4.89
N SER A 104 -3.25 6.01 -4.31
CA SER A 104 -3.43 7.31 -3.63
C SER A 104 -3.09 7.27 -2.14
N ILE A 105 -2.85 6.08 -1.54
CA ILE A 105 -2.67 5.91 -0.10
C ILE A 105 -1.26 5.37 0.22
N TYR A 106 -0.36 6.25 0.68
CA TYR A 106 1.02 5.93 1.06
C TYR A 106 1.78 5.08 0.04
N ALA A 107 1.53 5.34 -1.26
CA ALA A 107 2.01 4.53 -2.36
C ALA A 107 3.27 5.11 -3.03
N THR A 108 4.06 4.23 -3.64
CA THR A 108 5.26 4.59 -4.42
C THR A 108 4.93 5.49 -5.61
N PHE A 109 3.79 5.27 -6.26
CA PHE A 109 3.36 6.05 -7.42
C PHE A 109 3.31 7.55 -7.14
N GLN A 110 2.85 7.97 -5.96
CA GLN A 110 2.75 9.39 -5.61
C GLN A 110 4.12 10.09 -5.58
N ARG A 111 5.19 9.34 -5.32
CA ARG A 111 6.56 9.86 -5.30
C ARG A 111 7.20 9.90 -6.69
N ILE A 112 6.80 8.99 -7.58
CA ILE A 112 7.37 8.81 -8.92
C ILE A 112 6.64 9.67 -9.97
N ALA A 113 5.32 9.73 -9.91
CA ALA A 113 4.49 10.39 -10.92
C ALA A 113 4.83 11.88 -11.15
N PRO A 114 5.14 12.71 -10.14
CA PRO A 114 5.53 14.11 -10.34
C PRO A 114 6.77 14.23 -11.22
N ASP A 115 7.80 13.42 -10.99
CA ASP A 115 9.06 13.48 -11.74
C ASP A 115 8.94 12.96 -13.15
N VAL A 116 8.08 11.96 -13.38
CA VAL A 116 7.73 11.48 -14.72
C VAL A 116 6.98 12.56 -15.50
N ARG A 117 6.02 13.22 -14.87
CA ARG A 117 5.27 14.34 -15.48
C ARG A 117 6.18 15.54 -15.80
N ALA A 118 7.11 15.87 -14.90
CA ALA A 118 8.09 16.94 -15.13
C ALA A 118 8.99 16.69 -16.36
N ARG A 119 9.13 15.43 -16.79
CA ARG A 119 9.84 15.03 -18.01
C ARG A 119 8.95 14.97 -19.25
N GLY A 120 7.70 15.43 -19.15
CA GLY A 120 6.75 15.53 -20.26
C GLY A 120 6.07 14.21 -20.65
N PHE A 121 5.96 13.26 -19.70
CA PHE A 121 5.19 12.02 -19.87
C PHE A 121 3.88 12.06 -19.08
N GLU A 122 2.93 11.30 -19.56
CA GLU A 122 1.67 11.14 -18.84
C GLU A 122 1.82 10.11 -17.70
N ALA A 123 1.22 10.40 -16.55
CA ALA A 123 1.13 9.47 -15.41
C ALA A 123 -0.30 9.47 -14.87
N ARG A 124 -0.95 8.30 -14.87
CA ARG A 124 -2.34 8.09 -14.47
C ARG A 124 -2.44 7.12 -13.30
N ALA A 125 -3.33 7.39 -12.34
CA ALA A 125 -3.66 6.44 -11.29
C ALA A 125 -4.83 5.55 -11.71
N ILE A 126 -4.71 4.26 -11.44
CA ILE A 126 -5.79 3.26 -11.55
C ILE A 126 -6.14 2.82 -10.15
N PRO A 127 -7.33 3.14 -9.62
CA PRO A 127 -7.72 2.82 -8.26
C PRO A 127 -7.69 1.33 -7.94
N GLY A 128 -7.38 1.00 -6.70
CA GLY A 128 -7.47 -0.33 -6.12
C GLY A 128 -8.27 -0.32 -4.82
N VAL A 129 -8.49 -1.50 -4.24
CA VAL A 129 -9.14 -1.64 -2.93
C VAL A 129 -8.09 -1.33 -1.84
N PRO A 130 -8.28 -0.29 -1.00
CA PRO A 130 -7.36 -0.03 0.11
C PRO A 130 -7.41 -1.15 1.16
N SER A 131 -6.27 -1.47 1.80
CA SER A 131 -6.19 -2.56 2.77
C SER A 131 -7.17 -2.41 3.94
N PHE A 132 -7.44 -1.20 4.39
CA PHE A 132 -8.35 -0.97 5.50
C PHE A 132 -9.82 -1.30 5.16
N CYS A 133 -10.23 -1.25 3.90
CA CYS A 133 -11.55 -1.72 3.48
C CYS A 133 -11.67 -3.25 3.57
N ALA A 134 -10.65 -3.99 3.13
CA ALA A 134 -10.62 -5.44 3.26
C ALA A 134 -10.51 -5.86 4.74
N VAL A 135 -9.69 -5.16 5.53
CA VAL A 135 -9.58 -5.37 6.98
C VAL A 135 -10.92 -5.15 7.68
N ALA A 136 -11.67 -4.11 7.31
CA ALA A 136 -13.00 -3.87 7.85
C ALA A 136 -13.97 -5.04 7.54
N ALA A 137 -13.91 -5.56 6.31
CA ALA A 137 -14.70 -6.74 5.91
C ALA A 137 -14.29 -7.99 6.71
N ALA A 138 -12.98 -8.27 6.86
CA ALA A 138 -12.47 -9.41 7.63
C ALA A 138 -12.82 -9.32 9.13
N LEU A 139 -12.94 -8.11 9.66
CA LEU A 139 -13.37 -7.85 11.04
C LEU A 139 -14.90 -7.79 11.22
N GLU A 140 -15.67 -7.88 10.13
CA GLU A 140 -17.11 -7.62 10.11
C GLU A 140 -17.48 -6.31 10.84
N ARG A 141 -16.74 -5.23 10.50
CA ARG A 141 -16.86 -3.92 11.15
C ARG A 141 -17.08 -2.79 10.17
N ASP A 142 -18.06 -1.94 10.46
CA ASP A 142 -18.19 -0.66 9.78
C ASP A 142 -17.03 0.28 10.17
N LEU A 143 -16.47 0.98 9.22
CA LEU A 143 -15.49 2.06 9.48
C LEU A 143 -16.19 3.38 9.85
N THR A 144 -17.45 3.53 9.45
CA THR A 144 -18.28 4.72 9.72
C THR A 144 -19.62 4.27 10.31
N PRO A 145 -19.65 3.82 11.59
CA PRO A 145 -20.86 3.27 12.21
C PRO A 145 -22.03 4.27 12.28
N GLU A 146 -21.69 5.55 12.28
CA GLU A 146 -22.63 6.65 12.12
C GLU A 146 -22.27 7.46 10.89
N MET A 147 -23.26 7.87 10.09
CA MET A 147 -23.05 8.62 8.84
C MET A 147 -22.29 9.93 9.04
N SER A 148 -22.28 10.47 10.26
CA SER A 148 -21.57 11.70 10.65
C SER A 148 -20.20 11.45 11.28
N SER A 149 -19.84 10.19 11.56
CA SER A 149 -18.58 9.86 12.22
C SER A 149 -17.40 9.98 11.26
N PRO A 150 -16.35 10.73 11.60
CA PRO A 150 -15.15 10.83 10.77
C PRO A 150 -14.36 9.53 10.76
N LEU A 151 -13.64 9.29 9.65
CA LEU A 151 -12.68 8.22 9.47
C LEU A 151 -11.27 8.82 9.31
N HIS A 152 -10.34 8.44 10.19
CA HIS A 152 -8.96 8.88 10.16
C HIS A 152 -8.03 7.74 9.74
N ILE A 153 -7.17 7.98 8.75
CA ILE A 153 -6.15 7.04 8.31
C ILE A 153 -4.80 7.54 8.83
N VAL A 154 -4.21 6.79 9.76
CA VAL A 154 -3.00 7.18 10.50
C VAL A 154 -1.87 6.22 10.14
N PRO A 155 -0.70 6.71 9.66
CA PRO A 155 0.45 5.84 9.46
C PRO A 155 1.02 5.40 10.82
N GLY A 156 1.40 4.12 10.95
CA GLY A 156 1.93 3.56 12.20
C GLY A 156 3.27 4.15 12.67
N GLY A 157 3.93 4.95 11.83
CA GLY A 157 5.12 5.74 12.20
C GLY A 157 4.81 7.21 12.51
N TYR A 158 3.54 7.56 12.72
CA TYR A 158 3.16 8.90 13.11
C TYR A 158 3.64 9.24 14.50
N ASP A 159 4.33 10.38 14.65
CA ASP A 159 5.03 10.75 15.88
C ASP A 159 4.09 11.03 17.06
N ASP A 160 2.81 11.36 16.78
CA ASP A 160 1.80 11.67 17.79
C ASP A 160 0.57 10.75 17.65
N VAL A 161 0.79 9.43 17.80
CA VAL A 161 -0.28 8.43 17.77
C VAL A 161 -1.30 8.68 18.89
N ARG A 162 -0.87 9.11 20.08
CA ARG A 162 -1.75 9.44 21.20
C ARG A 162 -2.78 10.49 20.81
N ARG A 163 -2.33 11.58 20.18
CA ARG A 163 -3.21 12.63 19.71
C ARG A 163 -4.22 12.11 18.68
N ALA A 164 -3.77 11.25 17.75
CA ALA A 164 -4.66 10.66 16.76
C ALA A 164 -5.73 9.75 17.40
N ILE A 165 -5.38 8.99 18.45
CA ILE A 165 -6.34 8.15 19.19
C ILE A 165 -7.42 9.01 19.85
N GLY A 166 -7.10 10.20 20.35
CA GLY A 166 -8.06 11.14 20.97
C GLY A 166 -9.02 11.82 19.97
N TRP A 167 -8.85 11.68 18.67
CA TRP A 167 -9.78 12.27 17.70
C TRP A 167 -11.14 11.56 17.71
N PRO A 168 -12.25 12.26 17.44
CA PRO A 168 -13.56 11.62 17.32
C PRO A 168 -13.62 10.70 16.11
N GLY A 169 -14.44 9.64 16.18
CA GLY A 169 -14.66 8.69 15.09
C GLY A 169 -13.67 7.54 15.05
N THR A 170 -13.68 6.80 13.94
CA THR A 170 -12.84 5.61 13.74
C THR A 170 -11.43 5.98 13.30
N LYS A 171 -10.43 5.33 13.88
CA LYS A 171 -9.02 5.45 13.47
C LYS A 171 -8.56 4.14 12.86
N VAL A 172 -7.97 4.23 11.67
CA VAL A 172 -7.27 3.13 11.01
C VAL A 172 -5.77 3.39 11.12
N VAL A 173 -5.08 2.57 11.90
CA VAL A 173 -3.62 2.66 12.06
C VAL A 173 -2.97 1.65 11.12
N MET A 174 -2.28 2.15 10.09
CA MET A 174 -1.64 1.32 9.06
C MET A 174 -0.14 1.15 9.32
N LYS A 175 0.42 -0.03 9.01
CA LYS A 175 1.86 -0.32 9.13
C LYS A 175 2.37 -0.18 10.58
N ALA A 176 1.56 -0.61 11.54
CA ALA A 176 1.79 -0.42 12.97
C ALA A 176 2.95 -1.26 13.56
N ARG A 177 3.54 -2.19 12.80
CA ARG A 177 4.54 -3.18 13.28
C ARG A 177 5.62 -2.60 14.19
N ARG A 178 6.23 -1.46 13.81
CA ARG A 178 7.36 -0.87 14.55
C ARG A 178 6.95 -0.18 15.84
N SER A 179 5.69 0.21 15.96
CA SER A 179 5.12 0.95 17.08
C SER A 179 4.03 0.16 17.81
N LEU A 180 3.89 -1.15 17.54
CA LEU A 180 2.76 -1.94 18.04
C LEU A 180 2.71 -1.95 19.57
N ALA A 181 3.83 -2.21 20.26
CA ALA A 181 3.89 -2.19 21.72
C ALA A 181 3.54 -0.81 22.29
N ASP A 182 4.09 0.26 21.71
CA ASP A 182 3.77 1.63 22.11
C ASP A 182 2.32 1.99 21.81
N THR A 183 1.80 1.57 20.66
CA THR A 183 0.40 1.78 20.31
C THR A 183 -0.55 1.07 21.27
N LYS A 184 -0.27 -0.20 21.63
CA LYS A 184 -1.03 -0.95 22.65
C LYS A 184 -1.02 -0.23 24.01
N ARG A 185 0.15 0.27 24.43
CA ARG A 185 0.29 1.03 25.68
C ARG A 185 -0.56 2.31 25.65
N ILE A 186 -0.45 3.09 24.57
CA ILE A 186 -1.24 4.32 24.39
C ILE A 186 -2.74 4.01 24.41
N LEU A 187 -3.18 2.97 23.71
CA LEU A 187 -4.59 2.58 23.69
C LEU A 187 -5.13 2.20 25.06
N ARG A 188 -4.32 1.53 25.91
CA ARG A 188 -4.70 1.24 27.32
C ARG A 188 -4.83 2.51 28.15
N GLU A 189 -3.86 3.42 28.03
CA GLU A 189 -3.85 4.70 28.74
C GLU A 189 -5.02 5.61 28.33
N GLU A 190 -5.43 5.58 27.08
CA GLU A 190 -6.56 6.36 26.54
C GLU A 190 -7.92 5.64 26.64
N GLY A 191 -7.99 4.42 27.20
CA GLY A 191 -9.22 3.66 27.34
C GLY A 191 -9.82 3.15 26.02
N ALA A 192 -9.03 3.09 24.94
CA ALA A 192 -9.45 2.67 23.60
C ALA A 192 -9.02 1.23 23.24
N PHE A 193 -8.39 0.51 24.16
CA PHE A 193 -7.78 -0.79 23.91
C PHE A 193 -8.80 -1.86 23.52
N ASP A 194 -9.90 -1.97 24.25
CA ASP A 194 -10.96 -2.98 24.03
C ASP A 194 -11.73 -2.73 22.71
N GLY A 195 -11.76 -1.47 22.27
CA GLY A 195 -12.36 -1.06 21.00
C GLY A 195 -11.50 -1.34 19.78
N ALA A 196 -10.22 -1.69 19.98
CA ALA A 196 -9.25 -1.88 18.90
C ALA A 196 -9.18 -3.35 18.46
N LYS A 197 -9.11 -3.55 17.13
CA LYS A 197 -8.91 -4.86 16.49
C LYS A 197 -7.83 -4.75 15.43
N LEU A 198 -7.18 -5.85 15.09
CA LEU A 198 -6.06 -5.87 14.14
C LEU A 198 -6.19 -7.04 13.17
N VAL A 199 -5.82 -6.80 11.91
CA VAL A 199 -5.60 -7.87 10.93
C VAL A 199 -4.19 -7.75 10.38
N GLU A 200 -3.51 -8.87 10.31
CA GLU A 200 -2.22 -9.03 9.64
C GLU A 200 -2.40 -9.75 8.32
N ASP A 201 -1.63 -9.37 7.31
CA ASP A 201 -1.55 -10.02 6.00
C ASP A 201 -2.93 -10.23 5.34
N CYS A 202 -3.84 -9.25 5.50
CA CYS A 202 -5.22 -9.35 5.00
C CYS A 202 -5.26 -9.68 3.50
N GLY A 203 -5.94 -10.80 3.15
CA GLY A 203 -6.04 -11.34 1.80
C GLY A 203 -4.78 -12.06 1.30
N LEU A 204 -3.71 -12.15 2.11
CA LEU A 204 -2.48 -12.88 1.77
C LEU A 204 -2.43 -14.25 2.46
N PRO A 205 -1.63 -15.19 1.94
CA PRO A 205 -1.33 -16.42 2.68
C PRO A 205 -0.76 -16.09 4.07
N GLY A 206 -1.44 -16.53 5.12
CA GLY A 206 -1.04 -16.21 6.49
C GLY A 206 -1.84 -15.09 7.14
N GLU A 207 -2.97 -14.67 6.54
CA GLU A 207 -3.93 -13.77 7.17
C GLU A 207 -4.24 -14.18 8.61
N ARG A 208 -4.19 -13.22 9.52
CA ARG A 208 -4.55 -13.39 10.93
C ARG A 208 -5.45 -12.26 11.39
N VAL A 209 -6.60 -12.64 11.92
CA VAL A 209 -7.61 -11.70 12.45
C VAL A 209 -7.55 -11.76 13.98
N TYR A 210 -7.31 -10.62 14.60
CA TYR A 210 -7.26 -10.48 16.06
C TYR A 210 -8.42 -9.61 16.53
N CYS A 211 -9.37 -10.24 17.23
CA CYS A 211 -10.51 -9.56 17.86
C CYS A 211 -10.14 -8.92 19.20
N SER A 212 -9.03 -9.33 19.82
CA SER A 212 -8.40 -8.69 20.98
C SER A 212 -6.95 -8.37 20.68
N LEU A 213 -6.47 -7.22 21.12
CA LEU A 213 -5.06 -6.86 21.03
C LEU A 213 -4.16 -7.60 22.02
N ASP A 214 -4.74 -8.29 23.03
CA ASP A 214 -3.97 -9.15 23.93
C ASP A 214 -3.42 -10.38 23.19
N ASP A 215 -4.14 -10.87 22.18
CA ASP A 215 -3.74 -12.02 21.37
C ASP A 215 -2.68 -11.67 20.31
N VAL A 216 -2.43 -10.38 20.06
CA VAL A 216 -1.47 -9.93 19.05
C VAL A 216 -0.05 -10.04 19.59
N PRO A 217 0.87 -10.80 18.95
CA PRO A 217 2.25 -10.90 19.38
C PRO A 217 2.99 -9.56 19.23
N ASP A 218 4.02 -9.31 20.05
CA ASP A 218 4.79 -8.07 20.03
C ASP A 218 5.55 -7.83 18.71
N ARG A 219 5.76 -8.90 17.94
CA ARG A 219 6.35 -8.86 16.59
C ARG A 219 5.33 -9.33 15.57
N GLY A 220 4.63 -8.38 14.98
CA GLY A 220 3.65 -8.64 13.92
C GLY A 220 4.20 -8.56 12.51
N SER A 221 3.34 -8.82 11.51
CA SER A 221 3.63 -8.61 10.09
C SER A 221 3.82 -7.12 9.75
N TYR A 222 4.59 -6.85 8.69
CA TYR A 222 4.67 -5.50 8.12
C TYR A 222 3.30 -5.01 7.61
N PHE A 223 2.49 -5.92 7.09
CA PHE A 223 1.15 -5.63 6.57
C PHE A 223 0.08 -5.74 7.66
N SER A 224 0.31 -5.06 8.79
CA SER A 224 -0.66 -4.97 9.88
C SER A 224 -1.49 -3.69 9.76
N THR A 225 -2.79 -3.83 9.91
CA THR A 225 -3.74 -2.71 9.96
C THR A 225 -4.66 -2.88 11.17
N MET A 226 -4.71 -1.85 12.00
CA MET A 226 -5.52 -1.79 13.21
C MET A 226 -6.70 -0.85 13.00
N VAL A 227 -7.88 -1.24 13.47
CA VAL A 227 -9.09 -0.41 13.52
C VAL A 227 -9.41 -0.12 14.97
N VAL A 228 -9.49 1.16 15.34
CA VAL A 228 -9.77 1.68 16.68
C VAL A 228 -11.03 2.51 16.64
N ARG A 229 -11.96 2.23 17.54
CA ARG A 229 -13.22 2.97 17.77
C ARG A 229 -13.21 3.64 19.12
#